data_50ad4022e5c2da4224a5da89d1be4728
#
_entry.id   50ad4022e5c2da4224a5da89d1be4728
#
_cell.length_a   1.000
_cell.length_b   1.000
_cell.length_c   1.000
_cell.angle_alpha   90.00
_cell.angle_beta   90.00
_cell.angle_gamma   90.00
#
_symmetry.space_group_name_H-M   'P 1'
#
loop_
_entity.id
_entity.type
_entity.pdbx_description
1 polymer ?
#
loop_
_entity_poly.entity_id
_entity_poly.type
_entity_poly.pdbx_seq_one_letter_code
_entity_poly.pdbx_strand_id
1 'polypeptide(L)'
;MLNPLRHSSLRSFHDGLMRLVVLAGIVLAAPLLTPGRPVAQQKPLHLNPVIAKLAEGKTVYGLNTGDLSLVYAREVARAPVDFIYADLEHNPLDFPALHMFLMGMTDKATILKKGNLQPNVALFARFPPEADQSQWVVKQALDIGLHGVIFNGVDTKEQALFAVKTMRYPQLKGSKIYQPAGIRGAGPANATWLWGISGDEYERHADLWPLNPEGDLLAMLMIESVEGLENLDAIASTPGVGALFLGVGNDLTHSMGVRPGSPEVEVGFQKVLSACKAHKIACAITANTANDLAKRVKEGWNIIRSTVPVITAGRALLGER
;
A
#
# COMPACT_ATOMS: atom_id res chain seq x y z
N MET A 1 70.26 0.90 24.51
CA MET A 1 71.47 0.04 24.56
C MET A 1 71.34 -0.94 23.39
N LEU A 2 72.17 -0.67 22.43
CA LEU A 2 73.10 -1.55 21.72
C LEU A 2 72.48 -2.60 20.79
N ASN A 3 72.49 -2.26 19.56
CA ASN A 3 72.96 -2.96 18.34
C ASN A 3 74.23 -3.82 18.57
N PRO A 4 74.77 -4.60 17.66
CA PRO A 4 74.50 -4.88 16.21
C PRO A 4 75.08 -6.21 15.66
N LEU A 5 74.98 -6.38 14.29
CA LEU A 5 76.00 -6.94 13.35
C LEU A 5 76.10 -8.49 13.27
N ARG A 6 76.42 -9.17 12.19
CA ARG A 6 77.06 -8.88 10.87
C ARG A 6 77.00 -10.11 9.98
N HIS A 7 76.98 -9.90 8.69
CA HIS A 7 77.76 -10.46 7.58
C HIS A 7 78.10 -11.95 7.53
N SER A 8 78.16 -12.62 6.41
CA SER A 8 78.80 -12.44 5.07
C SER A 8 78.49 -13.65 4.22
N SER A 9 78.18 -13.56 2.98
CA SER A 9 78.97 -13.56 1.72
C SER A 9 79.65 -14.92 1.37
N LEU A 10 79.52 -15.23 0.10
CA LEU A 10 80.42 -15.73 -0.94
C LEU A 10 79.96 -16.98 -1.68
N ARG A 11 79.65 -16.78 -2.94
CA ARG A 11 80.28 -17.27 -4.21
C ARG A 11 80.57 -18.77 -4.26
N SER A 12 80.23 -19.53 -5.28
CA SER A 12 80.89 -19.53 -6.61
C SER A 12 80.46 -20.75 -7.44
N PHE A 13 80.18 -20.56 -8.67
CA PHE A 13 80.59 -21.32 -9.88
C PHE A 13 80.29 -22.80 -10.11
N HIS A 14 79.78 -23.03 -11.24
CA HIS A 14 80.09 -23.89 -12.37
C HIS A 14 79.10 -25.00 -12.75
N ASP A 15 78.76 -24.84 -14.00
CA ASP A 15 78.64 -25.79 -15.12
C ASP A 15 77.52 -26.83 -15.19
N GLY A 16 76.69 -26.56 -16.17
CA GLY A 16 76.50 -27.39 -17.34
C GLY A 16 75.77 -28.73 -17.18
N LEU A 17 74.54 -28.78 -17.54
CA LEU A 17 74.06 -29.83 -18.45
C LEU A 17 72.68 -29.50 -19.01
N MET A 18 72.61 -29.32 -20.30
CA MET A 18 71.43 -29.13 -21.11
C MET A 18 70.56 -30.40 -21.01
N ARG A 19 69.40 -30.34 -20.38
CA ARG A 19 68.34 -31.34 -20.55
C ARG A 19 67.09 -30.66 -21.07
N LEU A 20 66.77 -30.99 -22.31
CA LEU A 20 65.55 -30.65 -23.01
C LEU A 20 64.34 -31.22 -22.24
N VAL A 21 63.56 -30.40 -21.57
CA VAL A 21 62.27 -30.80 -20.98
C VAL A 21 61.19 -30.22 -21.87
N VAL A 22 60.49 -31.11 -22.57
CA VAL A 22 59.25 -30.78 -23.30
C VAL A 22 58.20 -30.44 -22.27
N LEU A 23 57.93 -29.16 -22.14
CA LEU A 23 56.79 -28.65 -21.36
C LEU A 23 55.53 -28.81 -22.22
N ALA A 24 54.73 -29.86 -21.89
CA ALA A 24 53.35 -29.94 -22.34
C ALA A 24 52.54 -28.81 -21.69
N GLY A 25 52.24 -27.79 -22.47
CA GLY A 25 51.40 -26.68 -22.02
C GLY A 25 50.00 -27.14 -21.73
N ILE A 26 49.62 -27.23 -20.46
CA ILE A 26 48.24 -27.32 -20.02
C ILE A 26 47.66 -25.91 -20.17
N VAL A 27 46.95 -25.68 -21.26
CA VAL A 27 46.11 -24.48 -21.43
C VAL A 27 44.92 -24.61 -20.44
N LEU A 28 45.06 -24.04 -19.26
CA LEU A 28 43.91 -23.78 -18.39
C LEU A 28 43.00 -22.75 -19.10
N ALA A 29 41.94 -23.26 -19.72
CA ALA A 29 40.86 -22.40 -20.20
C ALA A 29 40.22 -21.74 -18.98
N ALA A 30 40.53 -20.47 -18.71
CA ALA A 30 39.81 -19.64 -17.77
C ALA A 30 38.34 -19.55 -18.24
N PRO A 31 37.36 -19.77 -17.38
CA PRO A 31 35.96 -19.55 -17.77
C PRO A 31 35.79 -18.07 -18.12
N LEU A 32 35.44 -17.83 -19.40
CA LEU A 32 34.98 -16.54 -19.85
C LEU A 32 33.77 -16.16 -19.00
N LEU A 33 33.97 -15.25 -18.05
CA LEU A 33 32.88 -14.57 -17.35
C LEU A 33 32.05 -13.85 -18.41
N THR A 34 30.97 -14.48 -18.85
CA THR A 34 29.95 -13.79 -19.66
C THR A 34 29.49 -12.61 -18.85
N PRO A 35 29.55 -11.38 -19.38
CA PRO A 35 28.98 -10.23 -18.69
C PRO A 35 27.52 -10.56 -18.41
N GLY A 36 27.16 -10.53 -17.12
CA GLY A 36 25.79 -10.77 -16.70
C GLY A 36 24.85 -9.91 -17.54
N ARG A 37 23.82 -10.51 -18.09
CA ARG A 37 22.76 -9.75 -18.77
C ARG A 37 22.36 -8.60 -17.84
N PRO A 38 22.25 -7.36 -18.32
CA PRO A 38 21.72 -6.28 -17.52
C PRO A 38 20.36 -6.74 -17.01
N VAL A 39 20.22 -6.78 -15.69
CA VAL A 39 18.90 -7.00 -15.07
C VAL A 39 18.02 -5.88 -15.60
N ALA A 40 17.03 -6.23 -16.39
CA ALA A 40 16.06 -5.27 -16.89
C ALA A 40 15.55 -4.50 -15.67
N GLN A 41 15.70 -3.19 -15.71
CA GLN A 41 15.24 -2.31 -14.65
C GLN A 41 13.73 -2.55 -14.53
N GLN A 42 13.32 -3.35 -13.54
CA GLN A 42 11.90 -3.60 -13.30
C GLN A 42 11.26 -2.25 -12.99
N LYS A 43 10.15 -1.95 -13.71
CA LYS A 43 9.30 -0.81 -13.42
C LYS A 43 9.09 -0.75 -11.90
N PRO A 44 9.22 0.42 -11.23
CA PRO A 44 9.08 0.50 -9.80
C PRO A 44 7.75 -0.15 -9.37
N LEU A 45 7.86 -1.16 -8.56
CA LEU A 45 6.71 -1.87 -8.01
C LEU A 45 6.09 -0.98 -6.93
N HIS A 46 4.78 -0.79 -6.97
CA HIS A 46 4.08 -0.19 -5.85
C HIS A 46 4.30 -1.03 -4.59
N LEU A 47 4.64 -0.40 -3.48
CA LEU A 47 4.72 -1.06 -2.17
C LEU A 47 3.32 -1.36 -1.60
N ASN A 48 2.31 -0.62 -2.04
CA ASN A 48 0.92 -0.88 -1.70
C ASN A 48 0.31 -1.90 -2.68
N PRO A 49 0.00 -3.16 -2.25
CA PRO A 49 -0.55 -4.19 -3.13
C PRO A 49 -1.95 -3.84 -3.67
N VAL A 50 -2.71 -3.01 -2.96
CA VAL A 50 -4.02 -2.54 -3.41
C VAL A 50 -3.84 -1.62 -4.62
N ILE A 51 -2.95 -0.63 -4.51
CA ILE A 51 -2.67 0.30 -5.60
C ILE A 51 -2.09 -0.44 -6.81
N ALA A 52 -1.17 -1.37 -6.60
CA ALA A 52 -0.60 -2.18 -7.68
C ALA A 52 -1.69 -2.89 -8.50
N LYS A 53 -2.67 -3.50 -7.84
CA LYS A 53 -3.79 -4.18 -8.51
C LYS A 53 -4.78 -3.21 -9.15
N LEU A 54 -5.13 -2.12 -8.48
CA LEU A 54 -6.03 -1.09 -9.03
C LEU A 54 -5.43 -0.42 -10.27
N ALA A 55 -4.13 -0.17 -10.30
CA ALA A 55 -3.43 0.37 -11.47
C ALA A 55 -3.46 -0.58 -12.67
N GLU A 56 -3.59 -1.89 -12.43
CA GLU A 56 -3.80 -2.92 -13.45
C GLU A 56 -5.28 -3.11 -13.83
N GLY A 57 -6.20 -2.35 -13.24
CA GLY A 57 -7.64 -2.47 -13.46
C GLY A 57 -8.27 -3.70 -12.79
N LYS A 58 -7.60 -4.30 -11.83
CA LYS A 58 -8.08 -5.48 -11.09
C LYS A 58 -8.93 -5.10 -9.89
N THR A 59 -9.84 -5.98 -9.51
CA THR A 59 -10.59 -5.89 -8.25
C THR A 59 -9.72 -6.31 -7.08
N VAL A 60 -9.86 -5.62 -5.96
CA VAL A 60 -9.20 -5.92 -4.68
C VAL A 60 -10.22 -6.26 -3.61
N TYR A 61 -9.86 -7.18 -2.73
CA TYR A 61 -10.73 -7.71 -1.70
C TYR A 61 -10.12 -7.47 -0.32
N GLY A 62 -10.95 -7.10 0.65
CA GLY A 62 -10.46 -6.79 1.98
C GLY A 62 -11.40 -7.12 3.12
N LEU A 63 -10.84 -7.00 4.32
CA LEU A 63 -11.49 -7.25 5.60
C LEU A 63 -11.54 -5.96 6.42
N ASN A 64 -12.33 -5.98 7.51
CA ASN A 64 -12.17 -5.05 8.62
C ASN A 64 -11.92 -5.81 9.92
N THR A 65 -11.33 -5.14 10.90
CA THR A 65 -11.11 -5.70 12.24
C THR A 65 -11.13 -4.65 13.33
N GLY A 66 -11.63 -5.02 14.51
CA GLY A 66 -11.37 -4.35 15.78
C GLY A 66 -10.33 -5.09 16.62
N ASP A 67 -9.93 -6.31 16.22
CA ASP A 67 -8.86 -7.07 16.87
C ASP A 67 -7.49 -6.65 16.35
N LEU A 68 -6.74 -5.94 17.20
CA LEU A 68 -5.37 -5.51 16.94
C LEU A 68 -4.32 -6.41 17.60
N SER A 69 -4.67 -7.64 17.96
CA SER A 69 -3.75 -8.59 18.56
C SER A 69 -2.65 -9.03 17.59
N LEU A 70 -1.46 -9.30 18.12
CA LEU A 70 -0.33 -9.81 17.35
C LEU A 70 -0.62 -11.19 16.72
N VAL A 71 -1.48 -11.99 17.35
CA VAL A 71 -1.89 -13.31 16.82
C VAL A 71 -2.68 -13.11 15.53
N TYR A 72 -3.70 -12.27 15.58
CA TYR A 72 -4.54 -11.99 14.41
C TYR A 72 -3.76 -11.28 13.29
N ALA A 73 -2.82 -10.38 13.64
CA ALA A 73 -1.94 -9.75 12.66
C ALA A 73 -1.18 -10.77 11.78
N ARG A 74 -0.66 -11.85 12.41
CA ARG A 74 0.05 -12.93 11.69
C ARG A 74 -0.87 -13.77 10.82
N GLU A 75 -2.11 -13.97 11.26
CA GLU A 75 -3.12 -14.71 10.50
C GLU A 75 -3.52 -13.92 9.25
N VAL A 76 -3.86 -12.65 9.42
CA VAL A 76 -4.33 -11.80 8.33
C VAL A 76 -3.23 -11.49 7.31
N ALA A 77 -1.97 -11.41 7.72
CA ALA A 77 -0.83 -11.22 6.81
C ALA A 77 -0.74 -12.31 5.71
N ARG A 78 -1.38 -13.46 5.95
CA ARG A 78 -1.42 -14.63 5.06
C ARG A 78 -2.81 -14.93 4.52
N ALA A 79 -3.80 -14.12 4.88
CA ALA A 79 -5.15 -14.27 4.40
C ALA A 79 -5.24 -14.06 2.87
N PRO A 80 -6.17 -14.72 2.18
CA PRO A 80 -6.34 -14.58 0.72
C PRO A 80 -7.09 -13.29 0.36
N VAL A 81 -6.59 -12.15 0.86
CA VAL A 81 -7.14 -10.81 0.66
C VAL A 81 -6.03 -9.82 0.33
N ASP A 82 -6.38 -8.65 -0.14
CA ASP A 82 -5.43 -7.63 -0.58
C ASP A 82 -5.21 -6.55 0.49
N PHE A 83 -6.21 -6.35 1.35
CA PHE A 83 -6.13 -5.38 2.43
C PHE A 83 -6.95 -5.80 3.64
N ILE A 84 -6.62 -5.19 4.76
CA ILE A 84 -7.46 -5.11 5.94
C ILE A 84 -7.47 -3.66 6.42
N TYR A 85 -8.58 -3.20 6.98
CA TYR A 85 -8.56 -1.97 7.74
C TYR A 85 -8.88 -2.19 9.21
N ALA A 86 -8.11 -1.53 10.07
CA ALA A 86 -8.41 -1.38 11.46
C ALA A 86 -9.57 -0.40 11.62
N ASP A 87 -10.63 -0.85 12.25
CA ASP A 87 -11.82 -0.05 12.51
C ASP A 87 -11.67 0.68 13.85
N LEU A 88 -11.15 1.89 13.80
CA LEU A 88 -10.94 2.75 14.97
C LEU A 88 -12.04 3.81 15.11
N GLU A 89 -13.10 3.70 14.31
CA GLU A 89 -14.33 4.45 14.52
C GLU A 89 -15.19 3.79 15.59
N HIS A 90 -15.37 2.46 15.52
CA HIS A 90 -16.23 1.71 16.43
C HIS A 90 -15.46 1.00 17.54
N ASN A 91 -14.14 1.15 17.59
CA ASN A 91 -13.27 0.58 18.61
C ASN A 91 -12.35 1.65 19.19
N PRO A 92 -11.74 1.41 20.36
CA PRO A 92 -10.82 2.37 20.98
C PRO A 92 -9.69 2.81 20.04
N LEU A 93 -9.38 4.10 20.05
CA LEU A 93 -8.26 4.68 19.31
C LEU A 93 -6.95 4.34 20.04
N ASP A 94 -6.31 3.25 19.63
CA ASP A 94 -5.10 2.71 20.24
C ASP A 94 -3.96 2.63 19.20
N PHE A 95 -3.16 3.68 19.10
CA PHE A 95 -2.00 3.73 18.20
C PHE A 95 -0.88 2.74 18.55
N PRO A 96 -0.51 2.52 19.82
CA PRO A 96 0.41 1.46 20.20
C PRO A 96 -0.02 0.08 19.70
N ALA A 97 -1.29 -0.30 19.90
CA ALA A 97 -1.83 -1.58 19.40
C ALA A 97 -1.82 -1.63 17.86
N LEU A 98 -2.25 -0.56 17.19
CA LEU A 98 -2.21 -0.45 15.72
C LEU A 98 -0.79 -0.61 15.16
N HIS A 99 0.20 0.01 15.80
CA HIS A 99 1.61 -0.12 15.41
C HIS A 99 2.11 -1.56 15.59
N MET A 100 1.82 -2.19 16.73
CA MET A 100 2.17 -3.59 16.98
C MET A 100 1.48 -4.55 16.01
N PHE A 101 0.24 -4.28 15.66
CA PHE A 101 -0.50 -5.04 14.65
C PHE A 101 0.18 -4.96 13.29
N LEU A 102 0.52 -3.75 12.83
CA LEU A 102 1.21 -3.52 11.57
C LEU A 102 2.59 -4.21 11.54
N MET A 103 3.37 -4.13 12.63
CA MET A 103 4.63 -4.87 12.78
C MET A 103 4.40 -6.39 12.70
N GLY A 104 3.33 -6.89 13.30
CA GLY A 104 2.95 -8.30 13.28
C GLY A 104 2.57 -8.82 11.89
N MET A 105 2.09 -7.96 11.00
CA MET A 105 1.77 -8.30 9.62
C MET A 105 3.01 -8.48 8.72
N THR A 106 4.23 -8.16 9.19
CA THR A 106 5.45 -8.31 8.42
C THR A 106 5.84 -9.79 8.31
N ASP A 107 5.48 -10.45 7.23
CA ASP A 107 5.88 -11.83 6.93
C ASP A 107 7.20 -11.88 6.15
N LYS A 108 8.31 -12.02 6.89
CA LYS A 108 9.67 -12.06 6.33
C LYS A 108 9.86 -13.21 5.34
N ALA A 109 9.22 -14.36 5.57
CA ALA A 109 9.33 -15.52 4.67
C ALA A 109 8.68 -15.21 3.30
N THR A 110 7.54 -14.53 3.32
CA THR A 110 6.87 -14.08 2.10
C THR A 110 7.68 -13.02 1.37
N ILE A 111 8.23 -12.02 2.07
CA ILE A 111 9.09 -10.98 1.49
C ILE A 111 10.30 -11.63 0.80
N LEU A 112 10.99 -12.55 1.49
CA LEU A 112 12.13 -13.26 0.93
C LEU A 112 11.75 -14.08 -0.32
N LYS A 113 10.64 -14.82 -0.25
CA LYS A 113 10.14 -15.65 -1.37
C LYS A 113 9.74 -14.81 -2.58
N LYS A 114 9.12 -13.65 -2.37
CA LYS A 114 8.72 -12.71 -3.43
C LYS A 114 9.90 -11.94 -4.02
N GLY A 115 10.99 -11.77 -3.25
CA GLY A 115 12.13 -10.95 -3.62
C GLY A 115 11.85 -9.45 -3.71
N ASN A 116 10.80 -8.97 -3.03
CA ASN A 116 10.46 -7.55 -2.94
C ASN A 116 9.79 -7.21 -1.60
N LEU A 117 9.74 -5.91 -1.25
CA LEU A 117 9.27 -5.41 0.03
C LEU A 117 7.74 -5.23 0.13
N GLN A 118 6.99 -5.40 -0.97
CA GLN A 118 5.54 -5.26 -0.96
C GLN A 118 4.91 -6.30 -0.02
N PRO A 119 4.09 -5.92 0.97
CA PRO A 119 3.34 -6.88 1.79
C PRO A 119 2.31 -7.63 0.91
N ASN A 120 1.81 -8.76 1.39
CA ASN A 120 0.69 -9.44 0.72
C ASN A 120 -0.63 -8.74 0.96
N VAL A 121 -0.79 -8.18 2.16
CA VAL A 121 -2.00 -7.52 2.64
C VAL A 121 -1.61 -6.12 3.12
N ALA A 122 -2.21 -5.09 2.54
CA ALA A 122 -2.05 -3.72 2.99
C ALA A 122 -2.88 -3.46 4.26
N LEU A 123 -2.34 -2.68 5.21
CA LEU A 123 -3.12 -2.18 6.33
C LEU A 123 -3.56 -0.75 6.06
N PHE A 124 -4.87 -0.53 6.18
CA PHE A 124 -5.52 0.77 6.27
C PHE A 124 -6.09 0.97 7.69
N ALA A 125 -6.52 2.17 8.00
CA ALA A 125 -7.33 2.40 9.19
C ALA A 125 -8.50 3.31 8.86
N ARG A 126 -9.64 3.05 9.52
CA ARG A 126 -10.81 3.90 9.53
C ARG A 126 -10.85 4.65 10.86
N PHE A 127 -11.00 5.94 10.77
CA PHE A 127 -11.03 6.81 11.94
C PHE A 127 -12.43 7.37 12.16
N PRO A 128 -12.70 7.90 13.38
CA PRO A 128 -13.94 8.60 13.65
C PRO A 128 -14.26 9.62 12.56
N PRO A 129 -15.53 9.92 12.31
CA PRO A 129 -15.94 10.95 11.37
C PRO A 129 -15.32 12.30 11.75
N GLU A 130 -15.57 13.37 11.01
CA GLU A 130 -14.93 14.67 11.18
C GLU A 130 -13.57 14.74 10.47
N ALA A 131 -13.60 14.54 9.16
CA ALA A 131 -12.42 14.56 8.31
C ALA A 131 -11.55 15.83 8.49
N ASP A 132 -12.17 16.97 8.83
CA ASP A 132 -11.54 18.25 9.04
C ASP A 132 -10.79 18.37 10.39
N GLN A 133 -11.06 17.51 11.37
CA GLN A 133 -10.43 17.50 12.69
C GLN A 133 -9.39 16.38 12.87
N SER A 134 -9.24 15.51 11.90
CA SER A 134 -8.43 14.29 12.01
C SER A 134 -6.95 14.44 11.63
N GLN A 135 -6.45 15.65 11.40
CA GLN A 135 -5.07 15.84 10.91
C GLN A 135 -3.99 15.13 11.76
N TRP A 136 -4.04 15.24 13.07
CA TRP A 136 -3.06 14.64 13.96
C TRP A 136 -3.18 13.10 14.00
N VAL A 137 -4.40 12.58 13.89
CA VAL A 137 -4.69 11.14 13.82
C VAL A 137 -4.13 10.56 12.53
N VAL A 138 -4.41 11.18 11.40
CA VAL A 138 -3.90 10.78 10.08
C VAL A 138 -2.38 10.83 10.06
N LYS A 139 -1.79 11.90 10.59
CA LYS A 139 -0.33 12.02 10.69
C LYS A 139 0.28 10.85 11.46
N GLN A 140 -0.22 10.54 12.66
CA GLN A 140 0.31 9.43 13.48
C GLN A 140 0.13 8.08 12.77
N ALA A 141 -1.01 7.84 12.14
CA ALA A 141 -1.29 6.63 11.38
C ALA A 141 -0.29 6.42 10.22
N LEU A 142 -0.02 7.46 9.46
CA LEU A 142 0.92 7.38 8.35
C LEU A 142 2.38 7.32 8.81
N ASP A 143 2.72 7.95 9.93
CA ASP A 143 4.07 7.92 10.51
C ASP A 143 4.44 6.52 11.06
N ILE A 144 3.47 5.70 11.44
CA ILE A 144 3.72 4.29 11.79
C ILE A 144 3.73 3.37 10.56
N GLY A 145 3.34 3.84 9.37
CA GLY A 145 3.52 3.13 8.10
C GLY A 145 2.27 2.54 7.47
N LEU A 146 1.07 3.04 7.77
CA LEU A 146 -0.15 2.63 7.07
C LEU A 146 -0.08 2.96 5.57
N HIS A 147 -0.76 2.14 4.77
CA HIS A 147 -0.85 2.28 3.31
C HIS A 147 -2.00 3.17 2.85
N GLY A 148 -2.81 3.67 3.76
CA GLY A 148 -3.91 4.57 3.45
C GLY A 148 -4.86 4.77 4.62
N VAL A 149 -5.82 5.65 4.42
CA VAL A 149 -6.81 6.06 5.42
C VAL A 149 -8.19 6.04 4.81
N ILE A 150 -9.16 5.57 5.58
CA ILE A 150 -10.59 5.68 5.30
C ILE A 150 -11.12 6.83 6.15
N PHE A 151 -11.64 7.85 5.51
CA PHE A 151 -12.26 9.02 6.13
C PHE A 151 -13.77 8.85 6.10
N ASN A 152 -14.39 8.83 7.27
CA ASN A 152 -15.84 8.70 7.39
C ASN A 152 -16.55 10.04 7.19
N GLY A 153 -17.82 10.00 6.86
CA GLY A 153 -18.71 11.16 6.86
C GLY A 153 -18.22 12.32 6.01
N VAL A 154 -17.73 12.03 4.80
CA VAL A 154 -17.28 13.08 3.86
C VAL A 154 -18.47 13.55 3.03
N ASP A 155 -18.95 14.75 3.34
CA ASP A 155 -20.15 15.33 2.74
C ASP A 155 -19.86 16.50 1.81
N THR A 156 -18.66 17.09 1.91
CA THR A 156 -18.31 18.29 1.13
C THR A 156 -16.94 18.15 0.43
N LYS A 157 -16.74 18.99 -0.60
CA LYS A 157 -15.46 19.11 -1.29
C LYS A 157 -14.35 19.60 -0.36
N GLU A 158 -14.66 20.47 0.57
CA GLU A 158 -13.72 21.03 1.54
C GLU A 158 -13.20 19.93 2.46
N GLN A 159 -14.06 19.04 2.92
CA GLN A 159 -13.66 17.87 3.71
C GLN A 159 -12.80 16.89 2.88
N ALA A 160 -13.19 16.63 1.63
CA ALA A 160 -12.38 15.82 0.71
C ALA A 160 -10.97 16.43 0.49
N LEU A 161 -10.90 17.74 0.27
CA LEU A 161 -9.64 18.46 0.12
C LEU A 161 -8.79 18.41 1.39
N PHE A 162 -9.42 18.53 2.56
CA PHE A 162 -8.72 18.43 3.84
C PHE A 162 -8.14 17.02 4.03
N ALA A 163 -8.92 15.97 3.75
CA ALA A 163 -8.44 14.59 3.79
C ALA A 163 -7.19 14.37 2.91
N VAL A 164 -7.22 14.87 1.69
CA VAL A 164 -6.06 14.82 0.77
C VAL A 164 -4.87 15.57 1.35
N LYS A 165 -5.05 16.79 1.82
CA LYS A 165 -3.95 17.63 2.34
C LYS A 165 -3.30 17.04 3.58
N THR A 166 -4.05 16.39 4.47
CA THR A 166 -3.52 15.79 5.70
C THR A 166 -2.64 14.57 5.44
N MET A 167 -2.88 13.85 4.34
CA MET A 167 -2.08 12.69 3.96
C MET A 167 -0.79 13.07 3.21
N ARG A 168 -0.73 14.22 2.57
CA ARG A 168 0.39 14.65 1.75
C ARG A 168 1.42 15.46 2.52
N TYR A 169 2.70 15.23 2.26
CA TYR A 169 3.74 16.19 2.64
C TYR A 169 3.62 17.49 1.84
N PRO A 170 4.09 18.63 2.37
CA PRO A 170 4.27 19.84 1.58
C PRO A 170 5.14 19.55 0.35
N GLN A 171 4.66 19.91 -0.82
CA GLN A 171 5.34 19.64 -2.08
C GLN A 171 6.42 20.69 -2.37
N LEU A 172 7.49 20.27 -3.04
CA LEU A 172 8.54 21.18 -3.49
C LEU A 172 7.98 22.20 -4.50
N LYS A 173 8.43 23.44 -4.43
CA LYS A 173 8.09 24.47 -5.40
C LYS A 173 8.49 24.02 -6.80
N GLY A 174 7.57 24.14 -7.75
CA GLY A 174 7.79 23.69 -9.13
C GLY A 174 7.47 22.21 -9.40
N SER A 175 7.05 21.43 -8.39
CA SER A 175 6.52 20.09 -8.61
C SER A 175 5.30 20.12 -9.53
N LYS A 176 5.24 19.20 -10.50
CA LYS A 176 4.07 19.05 -11.39
C LYS A 176 2.79 18.68 -10.64
N ILE A 177 2.92 18.07 -9.47
CA ILE A 177 1.82 17.65 -8.59
C ILE A 177 1.78 18.53 -7.33
N TYR A 178 2.15 19.81 -7.45
CA TYR A 178 2.21 20.73 -6.31
C TYR A 178 0.85 20.88 -5.61
N GLN A 179 -0.23 20.95 -6.37
CA GLN A 179 -1.59 21.10 -5.83
C GLN A 179 -2.34 19.75 -5.77
N PRO A 180 -3.14 19.54 -4.71
CA PRO A 180 -3.25 20.36 -3.49
C PRO A 180 -2.00 20.21 -2.61
N ALA A 181 -1.47 21.33 -2.13
CA ALA A 181 -0.30 21.32 -1.25
C ALA A 181 -0.61 20.58 0.05
N GLY A 182 0.28 19.67 0.44
CA GLY A 182 0.14 18.91 1.68
C GLY A 182 0.40 19.73 2.94
N ILE A 183 -0.15 19.26 4.06
CA ILE A 183 0.04 19.83 5.41
C ILE A 183 0.57 18.80 6.42
N ARG A 184 0.89 17.58 5.98
CA ARG A 184 1.45 16.54 6.84
C ARG A 184 2.84 16.96 7.32
N GLY A 185 3.06 16.94 8.64
CA GLY A 185 4.40 17.15 9.21
C GLY A 185 5.30 15.92 8.99
N ALA A 186 6.60 16.14 8.74
CA ALA A 186 7.57 15.07 8.58
C ALA A 186 7.85 14.36 9.92
N GLY A 187 8.00 13.02 9.86
CA GLY A 187 8.27 12.15 11.00
C GLY A 187 8.25 10.67 10.61
N PRO A 188 8.91 10.24 9.50
CA PRO A 188 8.66 8.93 8.89
C PRO A 188 9.49 7.78 9.49
N ALA A 189 10.17 7.93 10.62
CA ALA A 189 11.13 6.95 11.11
C ALA A 189 10.57 5.52 11.24
N ASN A 190 9.36 5.36 11.78
CA ASN A 190 8.71 4.05 11.88
C ASN A 190 8.22 3.55 10.53
N ALA A 191 7.68 4.43 9.69
CA ALA A 191 7.19 4.07 8.37
C ALA A 191 8.33 3.60 7.45
N THR A 192 9.46 4.30 7.44
CA THR A 192 10.65 3.88 6.67
C THR A 192 11.19 2.54 7.14
N TRP A 193 11.23 2.32 8.45
CA TRP A 193 11.63 1.03 9.03
C TRP A 193 10.70 -0.09 8.56
N LEU A 194 9.38 0.14 8.63
CA LEU A 194 8.39 -0.86 8.28
C LEU A 194 8.38 -1.18 6.77
N TRP A 195 8.42 -0.14 5.93
CA TRP A 195 8.43 -0.30 4.47
C TRP A 195 9.79 -0.80 3.95
N GLY A 196 10.85 -0.71 4.77
CA GLY A 196 12.19 -1.19 4.44
C GLY A 196 12.91 -0.33 3.40
N ILE A 197 12.60 0.95 3.33
CA ILE A 197 13.13 1.91 2.35
C ILE A 197 13.78 3.11 3.04
N SER A 198 14.59 3.87 2.30
CA SER A 198 15.20 5.11 2.81
C SER A 198 14.18 6.22 3.02
N GLY A 199 14.57 7.28 3.75
CA GLY A 199 13.72 8.45 3.94
C GLY A 199 13.35 9.13 2.62
N ASP A 200 14.31 9.29 1.72
CA ASP A 200 14.10 9.91 0.40
C ASP A 200 13.17 9.07 -0.49
N GLU A 201 13.28 7.73 -0.41
CA GLU A 201 12.35 6.84 -1.10
C GLU A 201 10.95 6.94 -0.50
N TYR A 202 10.85 6.97 0.82
CA TYR A 202 9.56 7.11 1.50
C TYR A 202 8.87 8.42 1.11
N GLU A 203 9.57 9.55 1.08
CA GLU A 203 8.99 10.83 0.66
C GLU A 203 8.41 10.78 -0.76
N ARG A 204 9.03 10.05 -1.69
CA ARG A 204 8.50 9.86 -3.05
C ARG A 204 7.26 8.99 -3.09
N HIS A 205 7.25 7.91 -2.30
CA HIS A 205 6.16 6.93 -2.27
C HIS A 205 5.01 7.33 -1.32
N ALA A 206 5.29 8.13 -0.28
CA ALA A 206 4.30 8.58 0.70
C ALA A 206 3.43 9.74 0.17
N ASP A 207 2.93 9.58 -1.04
CA ASP A 207 2.00 10.51 -1.70
C ASP A 207 0.78 9.75 -2.24
N LEU A 208 -0.25 10.47 -2.60
CA LEU A 208 -1.55 9.92 -2.94
C LEU A 208 -1.63 9.43 -4.39
N TRP A 209 -1.95 8.16 -4.56
CA TRP A 209 -2.40 7.61 -5.82
C TRP A 209 -3.91 7.91 -6.03
N PRO A 210 -4.40 8.25 -7.26
CA PRO A 210 -3.69 8.31 -8.54
C PRO A 210 -3.08 9.68 -8.86
N LEU A 211 -3.17 10.68 -7.99
CA LEU A 211 -2.61 12.02 -8.22
C LEU A 211 -1.10 11.94 -8.52
N ASN A 212 -0.38 11.18 -7.71
CA ASN A 212 0.99 10.79 -7.96
C ASN A 212 1.01 9.33 -8.45
N PRO A 213 1.37 9.05 -9.71
CA PRO A 213 1.41 7.68 -10.21
C PRO A 213 2.41 6.77 -9.49
N GLU A 214 3.40 7.32 -8.78
CA GLU A 214 4.37 6.57 -7.97
C GLU A 214 3.95 6.51 -6.49
N GLY A 215 2.84 7.16 -6.13
CA GLY A 215 2.34 7.19 -4.76
C GLY A 215 1.84 5.84 -4.30
N ASP A 216 2.07 5.54 -3.03
CA ASP A 216 1.66 4.29 -2.37
C ASP A 216 0.66 4.51 -1.24
N LEU A 217 0.13 5.72 -1.11
CA LEU A 217 -0.95 6.04 -0.18
C LEU A 217 -2.29 6.13 -0.90
N LEU A 218 -3.33 5.55 -0.29
CA LEU A 218 -4.71 5.61 -0.81
C LEU A 218 -5.62 6.35 0.18
N ALA A 219 -6.21 7.45 -0.29
CA ALA A 219 -7.29 8.14 0.42
C ALA A 219 -8.63 7.55 -0.03
N MET A 220 -9.38 6.96 0.89
CA MET A 220 -10.74 6.46 0.66
C MET A 220 -11.72 7.32 1.45
N LEU A 221 -12.72 7.89 0.77
CA LEU A 221 -13.71 8.78 1.37
C LEU A 221 -15.05 8.06 1.48
N MET A 222 -15.59 7.91 2.70
CA MET A 222 -16.88 7.25 2.91
C MET A 222 -18.02 8.26 2.70
N ILE A 223 -18.95 7.83 1.86
CA ILE A 223 -20.19 8.55 1.56
C ILE A 223 -21.32 7.84 2.31
N GLU A 224 -21.90 8.52 3.29
CA GLU A 224 -22.82 7.92 4.25
C GLU A 224 -24.06 8.79 4.54
N SER A 225 -24.22 9.88 3.77
CA SER A 225 -25.31 10.81 3.96
C SER A 225 -25.97 11.23 2.64
N VAL A 226 -27.16 11.82 2.72
CA VAL A 226 -27.83 12.45 1.58
C VAL A 226 -27.01 13.62 1.04
N GLU A 227 -26.43 14.43 1.95
CA GLU A 227 -25.57 15.56 1.57
C GLU A 227 -24.34 15.09 0.77
N GLY A 228 -23.67 14.03 1.26
CA GLY A 228 -22.56 13.42 0.53
C GLY A 228 -22.95 12.88 -0.84
N LEU A 229 -24.17 12.32 -0.99
CA LEU A 229 -24.70 11.87 -2.29
C LEU A 229 -25.03 13.05 -3.23
N GLU A 230 -25.41 14.18 -2.71
CA GLU A 230 -25.69 15.41 -3.51
C GLU A 230 -24.38 16.06 -3.99
N ASN A 231 -23.30 15.94 -3.22
CA ASN A 231 -22.00 16.55 -3.48
C ASN A 231 -20.98 15.60 -4.17
N LEU A 232 -21.42 14.42 -4.63
CA LEU A 232 -20.54 13.37 -5.17
C LEU A 232 -19.55 13.86 -6.23
N ASP A 233 -20.02 14.66 -7.19
CA ASP A 233 -19.18 15.19 -8.27
C ASP A 233 -18.05 16.07 -7.73
N ALA A 234 -18.38 16.96 -6.79
CA ALA A 234 -17.44 17.87 -6.16
C ALA A 234 -16.40 17.11 -5.29
N ILE A 235 -16.84 16.08 -4.56
CA ILE A 235 -15.98 15.22 -3.75
C ILE A 235 -15.06 14.39 -4.65
N ALA A 236 -15.62 13.67 -5.63
CA ALA A 236 -14.89 12.76 -6.51
C ALA A 236 -13.89 13.49 -7.42
N SER A 237 -14.19 14.75 -7.81
CA SER A 237 -13.29 15.57 -8.63
C SER A 237 -12.12 16.15 -7.85
N THR A 238 -12.05 15.99 -6.53
CA THR A 238 -10.97 16.53 -5.71
C THR A 238 -9.65 15.79 -6.00
N PRO A 239 -8.60 16.47 -6.49
CA PRO A 239 -7.35 15.81 -6.82
C PRO A 239 -6.71 15.12 -5.60
N GLY A 240 -6.35 13.86 -5.75
CA GLY A 240 -5.77 13.05 -4.66
C GLY A 240 -6.77 12.14 -3.97
N VAL A 241 -8.07 12.28 -4.22
CA VAL A 241 -9.05 11.25 -3.84
C VAL A 241 -8.77 9.99 -4.66
N GLY A 242 -8.51 8.89 -3.99
CA GLY A 242 -8.18 7.62 -4.65
C GLY A 242 -9.38 6.70 -4.79
N ALA A 243 -10.32 6.78 -3.85
CA ALA A 243 -11.55 5.98 -3.89
C ALA A 243 -12.70 6.67 -3.15
N LEU A 244 -13.93 6.43 -3.60
CA LEU A 244 -15.12 6.59 -2.77
C LEU A 244 -15.46 5.24 -2.16
N PHE A 245 -15.83 5.24 -0.88
CA PHE A 245 -16.25 4.04 -0.17
C PHE A 245 -17.70 4.20 0.30
N LEU A 246 -18.56 3.31 -0.16
CA LEU A 246 -19.92 3.24 0.31
C LEU A 246 -20.02 2.20 1.44
N GLY A 247 -20.16 2.67 2.65
CA GLY A 247 -20.52 1.81 3.78
C GLY A 247 -21.93 1.23 3.55
N VAL A 248 -22.09 -0.09 3.66
CA VAL A 248 -23.42 -0.72 3.65
C VAL A 248 -24.04 -0.59 5.02
N GLY A 249 -23.66 0.43 5.73
CA GLY A 249 -24.11 0.69 7.08
C GLY A 249 -25.50 1.30 7.16
N ASN A 250 -25.94 1.43 8.37
CA ASN A 250 -27.21 2.05 8.69
C ASN A 250 -27.17 3.57 8.43
N ASP A 251 -25.96 4.19 8.36
CA ASP A 251 -25.81 5.64 8.34
C ASP A 251 -26.47 6.28 7.12
N LEU A 252 -26.20 5.75 5.92
CA LEU A 252 -26.88 6.24 4.72
C LEU A 252 -28.40 6.02 4.78
N THR A 253 -28.85 4.85 5.26
CA THR A 253 -30.29 4.56 5.38
C THR A 253 -30.97 5.47 6.40
N HIS A 254 -30.29 5.75 7.52
CA HIS A 254 -30.77 6.70 8.52
C HIS A 254 -30.82 8.13 7.96
N SER A 255 -29.76 8.55 7.26
CA SER A 255 -29.72 9.85 6.60
C SER A 255 -30.84 10.03 5.55
N MET A 256 -31.15 8.96 4.81
CA MET A 256 -32.26 8.94 3.86
C MET A 256 -33.64 8.82 4.52
N GLY A 257 -33.73 8.47 5.80
CA GLY A 257 -34.98 8.21 6.50
C GLY A 257 -35.73 6.95 5.99
N VAL A 258 -34.99 5.97 5.46
CA VAL A 258 -35.57 4.73 4.87
C VAL A 258 -35.07 3.49 5.60
N ARG A 259 -35.69 2.33 5.33
CA ARG A 259 -35.23 1.06 5.89
C ARG A 259 -34.08 0.47 5.07
N PRO A 260 -33.17 -0.30 5.71
CA PRO A 260 -32.18 -1.07 4.99
C PRO A 260 -32.83 -1.96 3.91
N GLY A 261 -32.24 -1.96 2.70
CA GLY A 261 -32.76 -2.72 1.56
C GLY A 261 -33.87 -2.02 0.76
N SER A 262 -34.26 -0.80 1.14
CA SER A 262 -35.15 0.01 0.31
C SER A 262 -34.56 0.31 -1.07
N PRO A 263 -35.36 0.38 -2.15
CA PRO A 263 -34.86 0.67 -3.51
C PRO A 263 -34.06 1.97 -3.61
N GLU A 264 -34.39 2.97 -2.82
CA GLU A 264 -33.73 4.27 -2.76
C GLU A 264 -32.24 4.12 -2.38
N VAL A 265 -31.92 3.18 -1.51
CA VAL A 265 -30.54 2.89 -1.10
C VAL A 265 -29.72 2.37 -2.27
N GLU A 266 -30.30 1.48 -3.09
CA GLU A 266 -29.63 0.98 -4.31
C GLU A 266 -29.41 2.11 -5.34
N VAL A 267 -30.37 3.06 -5.45
CA VAL A 267 -30.18 4.26 -6.27
C VAL A 267 -28.99 5.07 -5.77
N GLY A 268 -28.83 5.23 -4.47
CA GLY A 268 -27.64 5.87 -3.86
C GLY A 268 -26.36 5.15 -4.23
N PHE A 269 -26.34 3.81 -4.18
CA PHE A 269 -25.18 2.99 -4.58
C PHE A 269 -24.78 3.26 -6.02
N GLN A 270 -25.73 3.26 -6.94
CA GLN A 270 -25.47 3.50 -8.36
C GLN A 270 -25.00 4.94 -8.64
N LYS A 271 -25.44 5.93 -7.84
CA LYS A 271 -24.91 7.30 -7.94
C LYS A 271 -23.42 7.33 -7.58
N VAL A 272 -23.00 6.70 -6.46
CA VAL A 272 -21.59 6.64 -6.06
C VAL A 272 -20.75 5.94 -7.13
N LEU A 273 -21.20 4.79 -7.63
CA LEU A 273 -20.50 4.05 -8.69
C LEU A 273 -20.37 4.90 -9.97
N SER A 274 -21.40 5.64 -10.33
CA SER A 274 -21.38 6.53 -11.50
C SER A 274 -20.36 7.66 -11.33
N ALA A 275 -20.29 8.27 -10.15
CA ALA A 275 -19.29 9.30 -9.82
C ALA A 275 -17.86 8.74 -9.90
N CYS A 276 -17.60 7.55 -9.32
CA CYS A 276 -16.28 6.91 -9.43
C CYS A 276 -15.88 6.71 -10.90
N LYS A 277 -16.80 6.22 -11.75
CA LYS A 277 -16.53 5.98 -13.17
C LYS A 277 -16.26 7.28 -13.93
N ALA A 278 -17.05 8.32 -13.66
CA ALA A 278 -16.89 9.63 -14.30
C ALA A 278 -15.53 10.26 -13.99
N HIS A 279 -15.07 10.14 -12.74
CA HIS A 279 -13.80 10.72 -12.28
C HIS A 279 -12.62 9.74 -12.36
N LYS A 280 -12.84 8.50 -12.82
CA LYS A 280 -11.79 7.45 -12.98
C LYS A 280 -11.05 7.16 -11.70
N ILE A 281 -11.73 7.16 -10.57
CA ILE A 281 -11.25 6.78 -9.26
C ILE A 281 -11.79 5.39 -8.88
N ALA A 282 -11.17 4.74 -7.91
CA ALA A 282 -11.64 3.46 -7.43
C ALA A 282 -12.97 3.60 -6.67
N CYS A 283 -13.75 2.53 -6.63
CA CYS A 283 -15.05 2.52 -5.98
C CYS A 283 -15.15 1.33 -5.04
N ALA A 284 -15.32 1.62 -3.74
CA ALA A 284 -15.36 0.64 -2.67
C ALA A 284 -16.78 0.41 -2.17
N ILE A 285 -17.13 -0.85 -1.89
CA ILE A 285 -18.41 -1.24 -1.30
C ILE A 285 -18.23 -2.44 -0.38
N THR A 286 -19.14 -2.58 0.58
CA THR A 286 -19.26 -3.79 1.39
C THR A 286 -20.23 -4.77 0.72
N ALA A 287 -19.85 -6.04 0.64
CA ALA A 287 -20.71 -7.13 0.17
C ALA A 287 -20.88 -8.18 1.27
N ASN A 288 -22.12 -8.54 1.58
CA ASN A 288 -22.44 -9.45 2.69
C ASN A 288 -22.67 -10.90 2.25
N THR A 289 -22.85 -11.15 0.96
CA THR A 289 -23.02 -12.50 0.40
C THR A 289 -22.18 -12.68 -0.86
N ALA A 290 -21.88 -13.93 -1.22
CA ALA A 290 -21.13 -14.25 -2.43
C ALA A 290 -21.83 -13.76 -3.72
N ASN A 291 -23.15 -13.85 -3.78
CA ASN A 291 -23.92 -13.35 -4.92
C ASN A 291 -23.89 -11.83 -5.02
N ASP A 292 -24.00 -11.12 -3.88
CA ASP A 292 -23.88 -9.68 -3.84
C ASP A 292 -22.47 -9.25 -4.27
N LEU A 293 -21.42 -9.88 -3.73
CA LEU A 293 -20.04 -9.63 -4.16
C LEU A 293 -19.90 -9.78 -5.69
N ALA A 294 -20.35 -10.91 -6.24
CA ALA A 294 -20.25 -11.14 -7.68
C ALA A 294 -21.06 -10.13 -8.50
N LYS A 295 -22.24 -9.69 -8.01
CA LYS A 295 -23.02 -8.61 -8.59
C LYS A 295 -22.23 -7.31 -8.61
N ARG A 296 -21.69 -6.88 -7.46
CA ARG A 296 -20.95 -5.61 -7.32
C ARG A 296 -19.73 -5.56 -8.24
N VAL A 297 -18.95 -6.63 -8.30
CA VAL A 297 -17.80 -6.71 -9.22
C VAL A 297 -18.24 -6.56 -10.69
N LYS A 298 -19.30 -7.24 -11.11
CA LYS A 298 -19.84 -7.12 -12.47
C LYS A 298 -20.38 -5.73 -12.78
N GLU A 299 -20.89 -5.00 -11.82
CA GLU A 299 -21.29 -3.59 -11.94
C GLU A 299 -20.10 -2.66 -12.14
N GLY A 300 -18.90 -3.05 -11.68
CA GLY A 300 -17.66 -2.29 -11.79
C GLY A 300 -17.12 -1.72 -10.46
N TRP A 301 -17.66 -2.16 -9.32
CA TRP A 301 -17.02 -1.91 -8.04
C TRP A 301 -15.70 -2.68 -7.99
N ASN A 302 -14.61 -2.03 -7.63
CA ASN A 302 -13.27 -2.62 -7.72
C ASN A 302 -12.51 -2.67 -6.38
N ILE A 303 -13.13 -2.22 -5.30
CA ILE A 303 -12.68 -2.46 -3.92
C ILE A 303 -13.85 -3.10 -3.16
N ILE A 304 -13.73 -4.36 -2.77
CA ILE A 304 -14.81 -5.08 -2.12
C ILE A 304 -14.39 -5.46 -0.68
N ARG A 305 -15.06 -4.88 0.30
CA ARG A 305 -14.92 -5.31 1.70
C ARG A 305 -15.92 -6.42 2.00
N SER A 306 -15.45 -7.52 2.62
CA SER A 306 -16.32 -8.61 3.03
C SER A 306 -15.66 -9.49 4.12
N THR A 307 -16.07 -10.75 4.22
CA THR A 307 -15.42 -11.78 5.05
C THR A 307 -14.70 -12.79 4.15
N VAL A 308 -13.67 -13.48 4.66
CA VAL A 308 -12.91 -14.47 3.88
C VAL A 308 -13.83 -15.53 3.21
N PRO A 309 -14.82 -16.14 3.90
CA PRO A 309 -15.71 -17.10 3.24
C PRO A 309 -16.51 -16.50 2.09
N VAL A 310 -17.04 -15.28 2.26
CA VAL A 310 -17.81 -14.58 1.21
C VAL A 310 -16.92 -14.22 0.02
N ILE A 311 -15.70 -13.72 0.28
CA ILE A 311 -14.72 -13.41 -0.76
C ILE A 311 -14.37 -14.68 -1.56
N THR A 312 -14.04 -15.77 -0.87
CA THR A 312 -13.69 -17.03 -1.54
C THR A 312 -14.83 -17.55 -2.41
N ALA A 313 -16.04 -17.58 -1.88
CA ALA A 313 -17.22 -18.05 -2.63
C ALA A 313 -17.58 -17.08 -3.78
N GLY A 314 -17.51 -15.77 -3.56
CA GLY A 314 -17.79 -14.76 -4.57
C GLY A 314 -16.80 -14.81 -5.74
N ARG A 315 -15.50 -14.95 -5.46
CA ARG A 315 -14.46 -15.11 -6.48
C ARG A 315 -14.69 -16.37 -7.31
N ALA A 316 -15.09 -17.48 -6.67
CA ALA A 316 -15.45 -18.69 -7.40
C ALA A 316 -16.61 -18.47 -8.37
N LEU A 317 -17.64 -17.68 -8.00
CA LEU A 317 -18.74 -17.28 -8.90
C LEU A 317 -18.30 -16.40 -10.07
N LEU A 318 -17.17 -15.71 -9.93
CA LEU A 318 -16.56 -14.89 -10.97
C LEU A 318 -15.56 -15.66 -11.85
N GLY A 319 -15.26 -16.92 -11.51
CA GLY A 319 -14.22 -17.73 -12.18
C GLY A 319 -12.80 -17.31 -11.81
N GLU A 320 -12.63 -16.53 -10.76
CA GLU A 320 -11.32 -16.14 -10.22
C GLU A 320 -10.76 -17.26 -9.32
N ARG A 321 -9.47 -17.52 -9.42
CA ARG A 321 -8.75 -18.51 -8.59
C ARG A 321 -7.96 -17.85 -7.48
#